data_3596a4f3f5b8f14a426ccd7a838e4e29
#
_entry.id   3596a4f3f5b8f14a426ccd7a838e4e29
#
_cell.length_a   1.000
_cell.length_b   1.000
_cell.length_c   1.000
_cell.angle_alpha   90.00
_cell.angle_beta   90.00
_cell.angle_gamma   90.00
#
_symmetry.space_group_name_H-M   'P 1'
#
loop_
_entity.id
_entity.type
_entity.pdbx_description
1 polymer ?
#
loop_
_entity_poly.entity_id
_entity_poly.type
_entity_poly.pdbx_seq_one_letter_code
_entity_poly.pdbx_strand_id
1 'polypeptide(L)'
;NKCGYCEREFVREQTLAVHMCEQKRRHMVKGDRHVQLGFRAYQNFYSNNTNAKKDKTYDEFADSKYYKAFVKFGKYILDINAINPEAFIDFVLRMGVRIDDWSKDSVYNEYICDLMKRESVDRAVERGIILMQEWSAECNEEWTNFFNKVSTNMSVHMIKSGRISPWILYSCSGAQ
;
A
#
# COMPACT_ATOMS: atom_id res chain seq x y z
N ASN A 1 35.36 -12.75 15.12
CA ASN A 1 34.35 -12.78 14.06
C ASN A 1 33.21 -11.82 14.41
N LYS A 2 32.97 -10.77 13.60
CA LYS A 2 31.98 -9.72 13.85
C LYS A 2 30.80 -9.84 12.87
N CYS A 3 29.58 -9.68 13.37
CA CYS A 3 28.40 -9.63 12.50
C CYS A 3 28.37 -8.30 11.73
N GLY A 4 28.28 -8.35 10.39
CA GLY A 4 28.26 -7.16 9.55
C GLY A 4 26.98 -6.32 9.66
N TYR A 5 25.94 -6.81 10.35
CA TYR A 5 24.66 -6.13 10.50
C TYR A 5 24.44 -5.49 11.87
N CYS A 6 24.79 -6.21 12.96
CA CYS A 6 24.54 -5.74 14.33
C CYS A 6 25.84 -5.49 15.12
N GLU A 7 26.98 -5.66 14.47
CA GLU A 7 28.32 -5.45 15.02
C GLU A 7 28.70 -6.34 16.21
N ARG A 8 27.84 -7.28 16.62
CA ARG A 8 28.11 -8.21 17.71
C ARG A 8 29.28 -9.11 17.37
N GLU A 9 30.18 -9.30 18.33
CA GLU A 9 31.34 -10.16 18.18
C GLU A 9 31.07 -11.59 18.66
N PHE A 10 31.66 -12.55 17.93
CA PHE A 10 31.54 -13.99 18.20
C PHE A 10 32.92 -14.63 18.21
N VAL A 11 33.16 -15.50 19.19
CA VAL A 11 34.43 -16.22 19.33
C VAL A 11 34.55 -17.26 18.19
N ARG A 12 33.48 -17.98 17.90
CA ARG A 12 33.47 -19.06 16.92
C ARG A 12 32.77 -18.62 15.64
N GLU A 13 33.37 -18.93 14.49
CA GLU A 13 32.82 -18.66 13.18
C GLU A 13 31.47 -19.37 12.94
N GLN A 14 31.34 -20.59 13.39
CA GLN A 14 30.09 -21.36 13.34
C GLN A 14 28.93 -20.66 14.05
N THR A 15 29.20 -20.02 15.19
CA THR A 15 28.19 -19.26 15.93
C THR A 15 27.78 -18.00 15.16
N LEU A 16 28.72 -17.35 14.49
CA LEU A 16 28.43 -16.23 13.61
C LEU A 16 27.62 -16.68 12.38
N ALA A 17 27.94 -17.82 11.78
CA ALA A 17 27.25 -18.33 10.59
C ALA A 17 25.75 -18.56 10.83
N VAL A 18 25.38 -19.07 11.99
CA VAL A 18 23.97 -19.32 12.38
C VAL A 18 23.32 -18.11 13.06
N HIS A 19 24.08 -17.04 13.31
CA HIS A 19 23.57 -15.86 13.99
C HIS A 19 22.53 -15.13 13.12
N MET A 20 21.32 -14.93 13.67
CA MET A 20 20.22 -14.23 13.04
C MET A 20 19.77 -13.06 13.93
N CYS A 21 20.34 -11.89 13.70
CA CYS A 21 19.90 -10.67 14.39
C CYS A 21 18.74 -9.99 13.64
N GLU A 22 18.11 -9.04 14.32
CA GLU A 22 17.00 -8.26 13.76
C GLU A 22 17.42 -7.52 12.48
N GLN A 23 18.59 -6.90 12.47
CA GLN A 23 19.11 -6.18 11.30
C GLN A 23 19.30 -7.11 10.10
N LYS A 24 19.90 -8.29 10.31
CA LYS A 24 20.03 -9.29 9.24
C LYS A 24 18.68 -9.71 8.70
N ARG A 25 17.67 -9.94 9.56
CA ARG A 25 16.29 -10.26 9.12
C ARG A 25 15.71 -9.16 8.26
N ARG A 26 15.84 -7.88 8.67
CA ARG A 26 15.33 -6.74 7.91
C ARG A 26 15.95 -6.64 6.52
N HIS A 27 17.25 -6.95 6.38
CA HIS A 27 17.92 -6.99 5.09
C HIS A 27 17.50 -8.18 4.22
N MET A 28 17.22 -9.35 4.83
CA MET A 28 16.76 -10.52 4.09
C MET A 28 15.39 -10.31 3.42
N VAL A 29 14.50 -9.56 4.05
CA VAL A 29 13.15 -9.26 3.52
C VAL A 29 13.10 -7.98 2.69
N LYS A 30 14.24 -7.39 2.34
CA LYS A 30 14.34 -6.14 1.58
C LYS A 30 13.53 -6.16 0.29
N GLY A 31 13.43 -7.32 -0.40
CA GLY A 31 12.72 -7.49 -1.66
C GLY A 31 11.21 -7.65 -1.53
N ASP A 32 10.69 -7.86 -0.32
CA ASP A 32 9.26 -8.10 -0.12
C ASP A 32 8.44 -6.84 -0.42
N ARG A 33 7.32 -6.99 -1.13
CA ARG A 33 6.47 -5.86 -1.56
C ARG A 33 6.05 -4.96 -0.40
N HIS A 34 5.63 -5.53 0.72
CA HIS A 34 5.22 -4.76 1.89
C HIS A 34 6.38 -3.96 2.51
N VAL A 35 7.60 -4.51 2.48
CA VAL A 35 8.80 -3.83 2.96
C VAL A 35 9.19 -2.70 2.01
N GLN A 36 9.08 -2.91 0.71
CA GLN A 36 9.34 -1.88 -0.30
C GLN A 36 8.35 -0.72 -0.21
N LEU A 37 7.06 -0.99 0.00
CA LEU A 37 6.07 0.05 0.26
C LEU A 37 6.35 0.82 1.55
N GLY A 38 6.74 0.13 2.61
CA GLY A 38 7.16 0.75 3.87
C GLY A 38 8.40 1.63 3.68
N PHE A 39 9.37 1.16 2.91
CA PHE A 39 10.58 1.93 2.58
C PHE A 39 10.24 3.19 1.75
N ARG A 40 9.35 3.07 0.78
CA ARG A 40 8.87 4.21 -0.01
C ARG A 40 8.19 5.26 0.88
N ALA A 41 7.31 4.83 1.77
CA ALA A 41 6.67 5.73 2.73
C ALA A 41 7.70 6.41 3.66
N TYR A 42 8.74 5.68 4.10
CA TYR A 42 9.85 6.23 4.87
C TYR A 42 10.62 7.30 4.09
N GLN A 43 10.96 7.04 2.84
CA GLN A 43 11.66 8.02 1.99
C GLN A 43 10.82 9.29 1.83
N ASN A 44 9.54 9.16 1.46
CA ASN A 44 8.64 10.30 1.29
C ASN A 44 8.44 11.08 2.60
N PHE A 45 8.33 10.39 3.73
CA PHE A 45 8.22 11.04 5.04
C PHE A 45 9.41 11.96 5.33
N TYR A 46 10.62 11.49 5.10
CA TYR A 46 11.82 12.29 5.34
C TYR A 46 12.06 13.34 4.28
N SER A 47 11.74 13.09 3.01
CA SER A 47 11.85 14.08 1.93
C SER A 47 10.92 15.27 2.16
N ASN A 48 9.71 15.03 2.67
CA ASN A 48 8.74 16.10 2.93
C ASN A 48 9.00 16.88 4.22
N ASN A 49 9.62 16.25 5.22
CA ASN A 49 9.83 16.88 6.55
C ASN A 49 11.23 17.46 6.74
N THR A 50 12.16 17.13 5.88
CA THR A 50 13.53 17.67 5.94
C THR A 50 13.92 18.17 4.55
N ASN A 51 14.56 19.34 4.49
CA ASN A 51 15.23 19.81 3.26
C ASN A 51 16.44 18.91 2.90
N ALA A 52 16.26 17.60 3.02
CA ALA A 52 17.32 16.63 2.82
C ALA A 52 17.72 16.61 1.35
N LYS A 53 18.95 17.00 1.07
CA LYS A 53 19.54 17.00 -0.28
C LYS A 53 19.79 15.59 -0.83
N LYS A 54 19.56 14.54 -0.04
CA LYS A 54 19.87 13.15 -0.39
C LYS A 54 18.76 12.22 0.07
N ASP A 55 18.35 11.35 -0.82
CA ASP A 55 17.36 10.31 -0.52
C ASP A 55 17.85 9.36 0.57
N LYS A 56 16.94 8.95 1.43
CA LYS A 56 17.20 7.97 2.47
C LYS A 56 17.49 6.59 1.88
N THR A 57 18.55 5.95 2.38
CA THR A 57 18.96 4.61 1.96
C THR A 57 18.17 3.52 2.68
N TYR A 58 18.21 2.30 2.14
CA TYR A 58 17.61 1.15 2.81
C TYR A 58 18.29 0.82 4.13
N ASP A 59 19.59 1.02 4.25
CA ASP A 59 20.34 0.77 5.48
C ASP A 59 19.87 1.70 6.62
N GLU A 60 19.69 3.00 6.31
CA GLU A 60 19.10 3.95 7.24
C GLU A 60 17.67 3.57 7.64
N PHE A 61 16.89 3.05 6.71
CA PHE A 61 15.54 2.54 6.98
C PHE A 61 15.58 1.30 7.89
N ALA A 62 16.43 0.32 7.55
CA ALA A 62 16.59 -0.91 8.32
C ALA A 62 17.04 -0.63 9.76
N ASP A 63 17.83 0.41 9.98
CA ASP A 63 18.30 0.83 11.32
C ASP A 63 17.32 1.75 12.06
N SER A 64 16.31 2.25 11.36
CA SER A 64 15.34 3.17 11.94
C SER A 64 14.52 2.52 13.06
N LYS A 65 14.33 3.28 14.15
CA LYS A 65 13.39 2.92 15.22
C LYS A 65 11.93 2.81 14.72
N TYR A 66 11.61 3.45 13.61
CA TYR A 66 10.29 3.44 13.00
C TYR A 66 10.11 2.35 11.93
N TYR A 67 11.13 1.52 11.67
CA TYR A 67 11.07 0.46 10.67
C TYR A 67 9.78 -0.36 10.73
N LYS A 68 9.43 -0.85 11.93
CA LYS A 68 8.24 -1.68 12.14
C LYS A 68 6.94 -0.95 11.79
N ALA A 69 6.84 0.34 12.08
CA ALA A 69 5.65 1.14 11.79
C ALA A 69 5.46 1.32 10.28
N PHE A 70 6.53 1.64 9.54
CA PHE A 70 6.47 1.75 8.09
C PHE A 70 6.20 0.42 7.40
N VAL A 71 6.82 -0.69 7.86
CA VAL A 71 6.56 -2.03 7.31
C VAL A 71 5.12 -2.47 7.60
N LYS A 72 4.59 -2.18 8.79
CA LYS A 72 3.18 -2.42 9.12
C LYS A 72 2.26 -1.67 8.17
N PHE A 73 2.58 -0.42 7.85
CA PHE A 73 1.81 0.36 6.89
C PHE A 73 1.89 -0.23 5.47
N GLY A 74 3.08 -0.61 5.01
CA GLY A 74 3.24 -1.27 3.72
C GLY A 74 2.46 -2.59 3.62
N LYS A 75 2.42 -3.37 4.71
CA LYS A 75 1.59 -4.57 4.80
C LYS A 75 0.11 -4.24 4.73
N TYR A 76 -0.35 -3.25 5.49
CA TYR A 76 -1.74 -2.79 5.47
C TYR A 76 -2.18 -2.39 4.05
N ILE A 77 -1.36 -1.60 3.34
CA ILE A 77 -1.63 -1.22 1.93
C ILE A 77 -1.89 -2.45 1.04
N LEU A 78 -1.10 -3.52 1.21
CA LEU A 78 -1.28 -4.76 0.44
C LEU A 78 -2.51 -5.53 0.89
N ASP A 79 -2.72 -5.67 2.20
CA ASP A 79 -3.81 -6.47 2.77
C ASP A 79 -5.19 -5.91 2.35
N ILE A 80 -5.33 -4.59 2.30
CA ILE A 80 -6.56 -3.94 1.83
C ILE A 80 -6.62 -3.78 0.31
N ASN A 81 -5.57 -4.18 -0.41
CA ASN A 81 -5.41 -3.92 -1.85
C ASN A 81 -5.69 -2.44 -2.18
N ALA A 82 -4.96 -1.53 -1.55
CA ALA A 82 -5.23 -0.09 -1.63
C ALA A 82 -5.19 0.42 -3.07
N ILE A 83 -6.15 1.28 -3.40
CA ILE A 83 -6.18 1.98 -4.69
C ILE A 83 -5.03 2.99 -4.70
N ASN A 84 -4.18 2.94 -5.71
CA ASN A 84 -3.05 3.84 -5.90
C ASN A 84 -2.22 4.04 -4.61
N PRO A 85 -1.40 3.05 -4.21
CA PRO A 85 -0.61 3.09 -2.98
C PRO A 85 0.23 4.35 -2.79
N GLU A 86 0.83 4.87 -3.87
CA GLU A 86 1.65 6.09 -3.82
C GLU A 86 0.80 7.31 -3.44
N ALA A 87 -0.38 7.46 -4.03
CA ALA A 87 -1.29 8.53 -3.67
C ALA A 87 -1.80 8.42 -2.22
N PHE A 88 -1.94 7.20 -1.70
CA PHE A 88 -2.30 7.00 -0.30
C PHE A 88 -1.15 7.39 0.65
N ILE A 89 0.09 7.03 0.32
CA ILE A 89 1.28 7.49 1.05
C ILE A 89 1.34 9.02 1.07
N ASP A 90 1.17 9.66 -0.07
CA ASP A 90 1.18 11.13 -0.17
C ASP A 90 0.03 11.77 0.62
N PHE A 91 -1.14 11.13 0.63
CA PHE A 91 -2.30 11.60 1.40
C PHE A 91 -2.00 11.64 2.90
N VAL A 92 -1.51 10.53 3.50
CA VAL A 92 -1.25 10.49 4.95
C VAL A 92 -0.18 11.49 5.38
N LEU A 93 0.80 11.73 4.51
CA LEU A 93 1.86 12.72 4.73
C LEU A 93 1.31 14.15 4.66
N ARG A 94 0.56 14.47 3.61
CA ARG A 94 -0.04 15.79 3.39
C ARG A 94 -1.03 16.18 4.49
N MET A 95 -1.81 15.19 4.95
CA MET A 95 -2.79 15.43 6.03
C MET A 95 -2.17 15.45 7.42
N GLY A 96 -0.86 15.20 7.54
CA GLY A 96 -0.17 15.18 8.83
C GLY A 96 -0.67 14.10 9.79
N VAL A 97 -1.19 12.98 9.24
CA VAL A 97 -1.66 11.86 10.05
C VAL A 97 -0.49 11.28 10.83
N ARG A 98 -0.71 10.92 12.10
CA ARG A 98 0.33 10.27 12.92
C ARG A 98 0.62 8.87 12.36
N ILE A 99 1.89 8.48 12.35
CA ILE A 99 2.34 7.20 11.79
C ILE A 99 1.61 5.98 12.38
N ASP A 100 1.24 6.04 13.66
CA ASP A 100 0.52 4.98 14.35
C ASP A 100 -0.91 4.79 13.80
N ASP A 101 -1.45 5.82 13.15
CA ASP A 101 -2.81 5.86 12.64
C ASP A 101 -2.89 5.54 11.12
N TRP A 102 -1.77 5.49 10.42
CA TRP A 102 -1.73 5.27 8.97
C TRP A 102 -2.40 3.97 8.52
N SER A 103 -2.39 2.95 9.37
CA SER A 103 -2.99 1.63 9.10
C SER A 103 -4.42 1.50 9.65
N LYS A 104 -5.16 2.60 9.80
CA LYS A 104 -6.56 2.58 10.23
C LYS A 104 -7.50 2.67 9.03
N ASP A 105 -8.55 1.88 9.04
CA ASP A 105 -9.58 1.90 7.98
C ASP A 105 -10.26 3.25 7.85
N SER A 106 -10.41 4.01 8.95
CA SER A 106 -10.95 5.38 8.92
C SER A 106 -10.08 6.31 8.07
N VAL A 107 -8.75 6.21 8.19
CA VAL A 107 -7.79 7.01 7.40
C VAL A 107 -7.84 6.62 5.92
N TYR A 108 -7.95 5.32 5.63
CA TYR A 108 -8.11 4.87 4.25
C TYR A 108 -9.44 5.34 3.64
N ASN A 109 -10.53 5.30 4.40
CA ASN A 109 -11.83 5.82 3.94
C ASN A 109 -11.78 7.32 3.65
N GLU A 110 -11.09 8.13 4.47
CA GLU A 110 -10.86 9.55 4.21
C GLU A 110 -10.03 9.75 2.92
N TYR A 111 -9.00 8.92 2.71
CA TYR A 111 -8.23 8.91 1.47
C TYR A 111 -9.11 8.63 0.25
N ILE A 112 -9.98 7.62 0.31
CA ILE A 112 -10.89 7.30 -0.80
C ILE A 112 -11.84 8.47 -1.09
N CYS A 113 -12.35 9.14 -0.07
CA CYS A 113 -13.17 10.36 -0.25
C CYS A 113 -12.38 11.49 -0.91
N ASP A 114 -11.11 11.68 -0.54
CA ASP A 114 -10.22 12.69 -1.14
C ASP A 114 -9.88 12.33 -2.61
N LEU A 115 -9.59 11.05 -2.87
CA LEU A 115 -9.32 10.54 -4.20
C LEU A 115 -10.50 10.79 -5.14
N MET A 116 -11.71 10.41 -4.73
CA MET A 116 -12.93 10.61 -5.54
C MET A 116 -13.23 12.07 -5.86
N LYS A 117 -12.80 13.01 -5.02
CA LYS A 117 -12.96 14.45 -5.28
C LYS A 117 -11.93 15.02 -6.27
N ARG A 118 -10.78 14.38 -6.39
CA ARG A 118 -9.63 14.90 -7.18
C ARG A 118 -9.38 14.13 -8.47
N GLU A 119 -9.84 12.89 -8.52
CA GLU A 119 -9.64 12.02 -9.66
C GLU A 119 -10.50 12.51 -10.85
N SER A 120 -9.92 12.47 -12.05
CA SER A 120 -10.70 12.71 -13.26
C SER A 120 -11.71 11.61 -13.50
N VAL A 121 -12.84 11.96 -14.12
CA VAL A 121 -13.89 10.99 -14.48
C VAL A 121 -13.33 9.84 -15.33
N ASP A 122 -12.46 10.16 -16.29
CA ASP A 122 -11.86 9.16 -17.18
C ASP A 122 -11.06 8.12 -16.40
N ARG A 123 -10.22 8.53 -15.44
CA ARG A 123 -9.44 7.60 -14.60
C ARG A 123 -10.35 6.77 -13.69
N ALA A 124 -11.39 7.36 -13.15
CA ALA A 124 -12.34 6.69 -12.30
C ALA A 124 -13.10 5.60 -13.08
N VAL A 125 -13.53 5.91 -14.32
CA VAL A 125 -14.21 4.97 -15.22
C VAL A 125 -13.25 3.88 -15.67
N GLU A 126 -12.05 4.20 -16.11
CA GLU A 126 -11.02 3.23 -16.50
C GLU A 126 -10.74 2.21 -15.39
N ARG A 127 -10.55 2.67 -14.15
CA ARG A 127 -10.35 1.77 -13.00
C ARG A 127 -11.51 0.81 -12.80
N GLY A 128 -12.75 1.28 -12.91
CA GLY A 128 -13.92 0.42 -12.77
C GLY A 128 -14.06 -0.57 -13.92
N ILE A 129 -13.73 -0.18 -15.15
CA ILE A 129 -13.72 -1.09 -16.30
C ILE A 129 -12.67 -2.19 -16.11
N ILE A 130 -11.46 -1.84 -15.67
CA ILE A 130 -10.41 -2.83 -15.38
C ILE A 130 -10.90 -3.85 -14.35
N LEU A 131 -11.53 -3.40 -13.27
CA LEU A 131 -12.09 -4.30 -12.25
C LEU A 131 -13.15 -5.24 -12.83
N MET A 132 -14.06 -4.72 -13.67
CA MET A 132 -15.09 -5.54 -14.33
C MET A 132 -14.48 -6.55 -15.30
N GLN A 133 -13.40 -6.20 -15.99
CA GLN A 133 -12.65 -7.11 -16.87
C GLN A 133 -11.92 -8.19 -16.09
N GLU A 134 -11.31 -7.87 -14.93
CA GLU A 134 -10.72 -8.85 -14.04
C GLU A 134 -11.77 -9.87 -13.56
N TRP A 135 -12.92 -9.38 -13.08
CA TRP A 135 -14.05 -10.23 -12.71
C TRP A 135 -14.52 -11.12 -13.89
N SER A 136 -14.63 -10.55 -15.09
CA SER A 136 -15.00 -11.27 -16.32
C SER A 136 -14.05 -12.44 -16.59
N ALA A 137 -12.76 -12.23 -16.46
CA ALA A 137 -11.73 -13.26 -16.64
C ALA A 137 -11.83 -14.39 -15.60
N GLU A 138 -12.17 -14.06 -14.34
CA GLU A 138 -12.32 -15.03 -13.26
C GLU A 138 -13.60 -15.87 -13.40
N CYS A 139 -14.71 -15.25 -13.82
CA CYS A 139 -16.02 -15.87 -13.88
C CYS A 139 -16.37 -16.44 -15.26
N ASN A 140 -15.56 -16.18 -16.29
CA ASN A 140 -15.84 -16.52 -17.69
C ASN A 140 -17.19 -15.96 -18.19
N GLU A 141 -17.48 -14.72 -17.80
CA GLU A 141 -18.68 -13.96 -18.17
C GLU A 141 -18.30 -12.69 -18.94
N GLU A 142 -19.20 -12.13 -19.72
CA GLU A 142 -18.98 -10.82 -20.34
C GLU A 142 -18.89 -9.71 -19.26
N TRP A 143 -17.88 -8.86 -19.32
CA TRP A 143 -17.66 -7.81 -18.32
C TRP A 143 -18.84 -6.81 -18.22
N THR A 144 -19.56 -6.60 -19.31
CA THR A 144 -20.80 -5.77 -19.37
C THR A 144 -21.93 -6.32 -18.51
N ASN A 145 -21.89 -7.61 -18.17
CA ASN A 145 -22.86 -8.27 -17.30
C ASN A 145 -22.56 -8.13 -15.80
N PHE A 146 -21.49 -7.42 -15.44
CA PHE A 146 -21.03 -7.31 -14.06
C PHE A 146 -22.17 -6.97 -13.09
N PHE A 147 -22.91 -5.87 -13.31
CA PHE A 147 -23.98 -5.43 -12.44
C PHE A 147 -25.22 -6.34 -12.47
N ASN A 148 -25.39 -7.13 -13.52
CA ASN A 148 -26.48 -8.12 -13.61
C ASN A 148 -26.16 -9.41 -12.84
N LYS A 149 -24.89 -9.74 -12.68
CA LYS A 149 -24.42 -11.02 -12.11
C LYS A 149 -23.88 -10.90 -10.70
N VAL A 150 -23.25 -9.77 -10.38
CA VAL A 150 -22.71 -9.51 -9.04
C VAL A 150 -23.85 -9.13 -8.09
N SER A 151 -23.79 -9.64 -6.86
CA SER A 151 -24.80 -9.31 -5.86
C SER A 151 -24.83 -7.81 -5.52
N THR A 152 -25.99 -7.28 -5.20
CA THR A 152 -26.16 -5.87 -4.80
C THR A 152 -25.23 -5.49 -3.64
N ASN A 153 -25.07 -6.36 -2.64
CA ASN A 153 -24.18 -6.10 -1.51
C ASN A 153 -22.72 -5.95 -1.95
N MET A 154 -22.26 -6.80 -2.87
CA MET A 154 -20.91 -6.71 -3.42
C MET A 154 -20.73 -5.43 -4.24
N SER A 155 -21.69 -5.08 -5.08
CA SER A 155 -21.68 -3.85 -5.88
C SER A 155 -21.60 -2.61 -4.97
N VAL A 156 -22.42 -2.55 -3.92
CA VAL A 156 -22.39 -1.47 -2.93
C VAL A 156 -21.04 -1.41 -2.20
N HIS A 157 -20.47 -2.56 -1.84
CA HIS A 157 -19.15 -2.61 -1.22
C HIS A 157 -18.05 -2.05 -2.15
N MET A 158 -18.06 -2.43 -3.43
CA MET A 158 -17.11 -1.94 -4.42
C MET A 158 -17.22 -0.44 -4.66
N ILE A 159 -18.43 0.10 -4.66
CA ILE A 159 -18.66 1.55 -4.77
C ILE A 159 -18.15 2.27 -3.52
N LYS A 160 -18.53 1.80 -2.33
CA LYS A 160 -18.11 2.41 -1.05
C LYS A 160 -16.60 2.36 -0.86
N SER A 161 -15.93 1.31 -1.33
CA SER A 161 -14.47 1.18 -1.28
C SER A 161 -13.74 1.96 -2.38
N GLY A 162 -14.47 2.67 -3.26
CA GLY A 162 -13.91 3.45 -4.37
C GLY A 162 -13.41 2.62 -5.54
N ARG A 163 -13.62 1.30 -5.53
CA ARG A 163 -13.16 0.40 -6.62
C ARG A 163 -13.96 0.61 -7.90
N ILE A 164 -15.26 0.85 -7.77
CA ILE A 164 -16.14 1.24 -8.87
C ILE A 164 -16.61 2.65 -8.62
N SER A 165 -16.38 3.52 -9.60
CA SER A 165 -16.84 4.90 -9.55
C SER A 165 -18.36 4.97 -9.73
N PRO A 166 -19.08 5.84 -9.00
CA PRO A 166 -20.48 6.13 -9.27
C PRO A 166 -20.76 6.58 -10.71
N TRP A 167 -19.78 7.16 -11.40
CA TRP A 167 -19.92 7.57 -12.79
C TRP A 167 -20.20 6.42 -13.75
N ILE A 168 -19.71 5.22 -13.45
CA ILE A 168 -20.01 4.01 -14.24
C ILE A 168 -21.49 3.65 -14.16
N LEU A 169 -22.14 3.88 -13.01
CA LEU A 169 -23.56 3.59 -12.83
C LEU A 169 -24.45 4.37 -13.79
N TYR A 170 -24.04 5.55 -14.19
CA TYR A 170 -24.76 6.35 -15.19
C TYR A 170 -24.54 5.84 -16.61
N SER A 171 -23.47 5.12 -16.86
CA SER A 171 -23.06 4.66 -18.18
C SER A 171 -23.45 3.20 -18.46
N CYS A 172 -23.75 2.40 -17.43
CA CYS A 172 -24.08 0.98 -17.54
C CYS A 172 -25.59 0.76 -17.37
N SER A 173 -26.27 0.30 -18.42
CA SER A 173 -27.71 0.03 -18.39
C SER A 173 -28.15 -1.00 -17.34
N GLY A 174 -27.28 -1.93 -16.95
CA GLY A 174 -27.55 -2.91 -15.90
C GLY A 174 -27.41 -2.39 -14.47
N ALA A 175 -26.93 -1.15 -14.28
CA ALA A 175 -26.72 -0.54 -12.98
C ALA A 175 -27.86 0.41 -12.55
N GLN A 176 -28.78 0.68 -13.46
CA GLN A 176 -30.00 1.48 -13.23
C GLN A 176 -31.12 0.58 -12.75
#